data_09dd401aa8c367f3705979a1b7f64c14
#
_entry.id   09dd401aa8c367f3705979a1b7f64c14
#
_cell.length_a   1.000
_cell.length_b   1.000
_cell.length_c   1.000
_cell.angle_alpha   90.00
_cell.angle_beta   90.00
_cell.angle_gamma   90.00
#
_symmetry.space_group_name_H-M   'P 1'
#
loop_
_entity.id
_entity.type
_entity.pdbx_description
1 polymer ?
#
loop_
_entity_poly.entity_id
_entity_poly.type
_entity_poly.pdbx_seq_one_letter_code
_entity_poly.pdbx_strand_id
1 'polypeptide(L)'
;MKNLITLLIILVFSSVYSQSTYLHCGQLFDSKKAKFFGPHTIVIDGEKITSVAKGYVNPKSENDIFIDLKSKTVYPGFIDMHVHIETQVPQSIIQLSQSKTADIAFTSSVYARKTLMAGFTTIRDLGGVGVNISLRDAINEGKVIGPRIFTAGNILSSTGGHGDFTNGTKKESYGILGPKDGIVDSPDDARKAVRQRYKNGADWIKITATGGVLDISKSDANPQFTNEEIYTITKTASDYGLKVAAHAHGDEGMYRAVANGVKTIEHGTLIKERTMDLMISKKAYLVPTISAGKFVAKMAETPNFFHPLIEEKARKIGPQIQNTFNRAYKYGVPILFGTDSGVSPHGENAKEFIYMNEAGMPINESLHIATFENAKILDMENSLGQI
;
A
#
# COMPACT_ATOMS: atom_id res chain seq x y z
N MET A 1 -2.83 16.88 77.25
CA MET A 1 -3.99 16.65 76.42
C MET A 1 -3.59 16.97 74.96
N LYS A 2 -3.32 15.97 74.19
CA LYS A 2 -2.89 16.09 72.77
C LYS A 2 -4.14 15.86 71.91
N ASN A 3 -4.60 16.89 71.20
CA ASN A 3 -5.71 16.76 70.25
C ASN A 3 -5.20 16.13 68.98
N LEU A 4 -5.65 14.92 68.71
CA LEU A 4 -5.39 14.17 67.43
C LEU A 4 -6.49 14.62 66.46
N ILE A 5 -6.14 15.48 65.50
CA ILE A 5 -7.04 15.85 64.42
C ILE A 5 -6.86 14.75 63.34
N THR A 6 -7.84 13.88 63.22
CA THR A 6 -7.91 12.87 62.17
C THR A 6 -8.42 13.52 60.91
N LEU A 7 -7.56 13.76 59.93
CA LEU A 7 -7.91 14.27 58.62
C LEU A 7 -8.49 13.11 57.77
N LEU A 8 -9.79 13.11 57.56
CA LEU A 8 -10.50 12.15 56.72
C LEU A 8 -10.32 12.58 55.24
N ILE A 9 -9.37 11.98 54.53
CA ILE A 9 -9.21 12.17 53.07
C ILE A 9 -10.32 11.36 52.40
N ILE A 10 -11.38 12.02 51.96
CA ILE A 10 -12.41 11.47 51.09
C ILE A 10 -11.79 11.42 49.67
N LEU A 11 -11.29 10.26 49.26
CA LEU A 11 -10.94 9.97 47.87
C LEU A 11 -12.23 9.91 47.04
N VAL A 12 -12.60 11.04 46.44
CA VAL A 12 -13.65 11.06 45.40
C VAL A 12 -13.06 10.39 44.18
N PHE A 13 -13.33 9.12 43.98
CA PHE A 13 -13.16 8.46 42.71
C PHE A 13 -14.16 9.07 41.71
N SER A 14 -13.79 10.17 41.07
CA SER A 14 -14.47 10.62 39.88
C SER A 14 -14.19 9.54 38.82
N SER A 15 -15.17 8.67 38.58
CA SER A 15 -15.17 7.80 37.40
C SER A 15 -15.13 8.72 36.19
N VAL A 16 -13.95 8.90 35.61
CA VAL A 16 -13.83 9.55 34.29
C VAL A 16 -14.49 8.59 33.32
N TYR A 17 -15.79 8.75 33.12
CA TYR A 17 -16.45 8.05 32.00
C TYR A 17 -15.85 8.62 30.72
N SER A 18 -15.06 7.81 30.05
CA SER A 18 -14.62 8.11 28.69
C SER A 18 -15.87 8.31 27.85
N GLN A 19 -15.95 9.40 27.12
CA GLN A 19 -17.02 9.67 26.18
C GLN A 19 -17.01 8.59 25.07
N SER A 20 -18.10 7.83 24.95
CA SER A 20 -18.27 6.83 23.90
C SER A 20 -18.94 7.43 22.67
N THR A 21 -18.62 6.92 21.50
CA THR A 21 -19.28 7.28 20.24
C THR A 21 -20.17 6.12 19.75
N TYR A 22 -21.44 6.41 19.51
CA TYR A 22 -22.44 5.46 19.02
C TYR A 22 -22.76 5.76 17.55
N LEU A 23 -22.47 4.79 16.64
CA LEU A 23 -22.81 4.87 15.23
C LEU A 23 -24.02 3.98 14.96
N HIS A 24 -25.16 4.53 14.59
CA HIS A 24 -26.32 3.77 14.13
C HIS A 24 -26.23 3.54 12.62
N CYS A 25 -25.84 2.34 12.20
CA CYS A 25 -25.62 1.98 10.81
C CYS A 25 -26.88 1.36 10.20
N GLY A 26 -27.27 1.78 8.99
CA GLY A 26 -28.34 1.13 8.24
C GLY A 26 -27.94 -0.25 7.72
N GLN A 27 -26.70 -0.34 7.25
CA GLN A 27 -26.05 -1.59 6.90
C GLN A 27 -24.60 -1.58 7.40
N LEU A 28 -24.10 -2.78 7.72
CA LEU A 28 -22.71 -3.03 8.15
C LEU A 28 -22.07 -4.08 7.26
N PHE A 29 -20.88 -3.83 6.76
CA PHE A 29 -20.09 -4.83 6.05
C PHE A 29 -19.19 -5.60 7.04
N ASP A 30 -19.48 -6.88 7.23
CA ASP A 30 -18.59 -7.82 7.95
C ASP A 30 -17.53 -8.29 6.95
N SER A 31 -16.35 -7.71 7.06
CA SER A 31 -15.25 -7.99 6.15
C SER A 31 -14.75 -9.43 6.25
N LYS A 32 -14.75 -10.02 7.43
CA LYS A 32 -14.29 -11.40 7.64
C LYS A 32 -15.23 -12.44 6.99
N LYS A 33 -16.53 -12.16 6.96
CA LYS A 33 -17.52 -13.01 6.31
C LYS A 33 -17.83 -12.60 4.86
N ALA A 34 -17.31 -11.48 4.39
CA ALA A 34 -17.62 -10.88 3.09
C ALA A 34 -19.13 -10.68 2.88
N LYS A 35 -19.86 -10.22 3.91
CA LYS A 35 -21.34 -10.13 3.90
C LYS A 35 -21.82 -8.81 4.50
N PHE A 36 -22.95 -8.34 3.97
CA PHE A 36 -23.67 -7.21 4.54
C PHE A 36 -24.70 -7.71 5.56
N PHE A 37 -24.77 -6.99 6.67
CA PHE A 37 -25.79 -7.14 7.69
C PHE A 37 -26.65 -5.86 7.73
N GLY A 38 -27.91 -6.02 8.18
CA GLY A 38 -28.86 -4.90 8.36
C GLY A 38 -28.46 -3.97 9.50
N PRO A 39 -29.44 -3.33 10.17
CA PRO A 39 -29.18 -2.34 11.22
C PRO A 39 -28.30 -2.85 12.36
N HIS A 40 -27.24 -2.08 12.67
CA HIS A 40 -26.32 -2.31 13.78
C HIS A 40 -25.94 -1.00 14.48
N THR A 41 -25.55 -1.12 15.73
CA THR A 41 -24.86 -0.04 16.46
C THR A 41 -23.41 -0.43 16.70
N ILE A 42 -22.48 0.44 16.31
CA ILE A 42 -21.06 0.32 16.63
C ILE A 42 -20.78 1.30 17.79
N VAL A 43 -20.17 0.81 18.87
CA VAL A 43 -19.74 1.63 20.01
C VAL A 43 -18.23 1.74 19.98
N ILE A 44 -17.74 2.97 20.08
CA ILE A 44 -16.30 3.29 20.03
C ILE A 44 -15.94 4.03 21.31
N ASP A 45 -14.93 3.53 22.04
CA ASP A 45 -14.34 4.17 23.21
C ASP A 45 -12.89 4.54 22.88
N GLY A 46 -12.60 5.84 22.82
CA GLY A 46 -11.30 6.32 22.32
C GLY A 46 -11.06 5.90 20.90
N GLU A 47 -10.04 5.06 20.66
CA GLU A 47 -9.63 4.58 19.33
C GLU A 47 -10.07 3.13 19.03
N LYS A 48 -10.90 2.53 19.90
CA LYS A 48 -11.26 1.12 19.82
C LYS A 48 -12.77 0.91 19.69
N ILE A 49 -13.16 -0.01 18.79
CA ILE A 49 -14.51 -0.55 18.77
C ILE A 49 -14.65 -1.50 19.97
N THR A 50 -15.57 -1.17 20.87
CA THR A 50 -15.82 -1.93 22.11
C THR A 50 -17.06 -2.81 22.04
N SER A 51 -17.98 -2.49 21.13
CA SER A 51 -19.18 -3.29 20.90
C SER A 51 -19.74 -3.13 19.49
N VAL A 52 -20.29 -4.21 18.96
CA VAL A 52 -21.10 -4.23 17.73
C VAL A 52 -22.39 -4.97 18.03
N ALA A 53 -23.49 -4.23 18.17
CA ALA A 53 -24.78 -4.76 18.55
C ALA A 53 -25.78 -4.74 17.40
N LYS A 54 -26.61 -5.78 17.27
CA LYS A 54 -27.71 -5.81 16.31
C LYS A 54 -28.80 -4.82 16.70
N GLY A 55 -29.29 -4.06 15.72
CA GLY A 55 -30.28 -3.01 15.93
C GLY A 55 -29.68 -1.71 16.47
N TYR A 56 -30.54 -0.83 16.98
CA TYR A 56 -30.17 0.50 17.47
C TYR A 56 -30.16 0.54 18.99
N VAL A 57 -28.98 0.75 19.57
CA VAL A 57 -28.76 0.89 21.01
C VAL A 57 -28.53 2.35 21.34
N ASN A 58 -29.31 2.90 22.27
CA ASN A 58 -29.14 4.31 22.68
C ASN A 58 -27.85 4.54 23.47
N PRO A 59 -27.26 5.74 23.38
CA PRO A 59 -26.19 6.17 24.26
C PRO A 59 -26.54 5.97 25.74
N LYS A 60 -25.54 5.63 26.54
CA LYS A 60 -25.70 5.39 28.00
C LYS A 60 -25.60 6.66 28.84
N SER A 61 -24.98 7.70 28.27
CA SER A 61 -24.71 8.98 28.90
C SER A 61 -25.09 10.13 27.96
N GLU A 62 -25.56 11.24 28.53
CA GLU A 62 -25.80 12.47 27.77
C GLU A 62 -24.51 13.05 27.15
N ASN A 63 -23.36 12.67 27.69
CA ASN A 63 -22.05 13.07 27.16
C ASN A 63 -21.58 12.24 25.99
N ASP A 64 -22.23 11.10 25.69
CA ASP A 64 -21.85 10.25 24.57
C ASP A 64 -22.18 10.92 23.24
N ILE A 65 -21.31 10.69 22.25
CA ILE A 65 -21.53 11.19 20.89
C ILE A 65 -22.45 10.22 20.15
N PHE A 66 -23.47 10.75 19.50
CA PHE A 66 -24.36 9.99 18.65
C PHE A 66 -24.22 10.42 17.18
N ILE A 67 -24.01 9.45 16.30
CA ILE A 67 -23.91 9.69 14.84
C ILE A 67 -24.94 8.80 14.14
N ASP A 68 -25.91 9.45 13.46
CA ASP A 68 -26.94 8.77 12.69
C ASP A 68 -26.45 8.44 11.28
N LEU A 69 -26.23 7.15 11.05
CA LEU A 69 -25.85 6.56 9.76
C LEU A 69 -26.89 5.53 9.27
N LYS A 70 -28.17 5.66 9.70
CA LYS A 70 -29.24 4.71 9.38
C LYS A 70 -29.52 4.61 7.87
N SER A 71 -29.21 5.64 7.11
CA SER A 71 -29.31 5.64 5.63
C SER A 71 -28.03 5.23 4.91
N LYS A 72 -26.98 4.82 5.65
CA LYS A 72 -25.65 4.54 5.13
C LYS A 72 -25.25 3.09 5.35
N THR A 73 -24.32 2.63 4.52
CA THR A 73 -23.55 1.40 4.75
C THR A 73 -22.20 1.76 5.35
N VAL A 74 -21.83 1.12 6.44
CA VAL A 74 -20.56 1.33 7.12
C VAL A 74 -19.61 0.18 6.81
N TYR A 75 -18.38 0.52 6.51
CA TYR A 75 -17.29 -0.41 6.20
C TYR A 75 -16.13 -0.20 7.18
N PRO A 76 -15.28 -1.23 7.40
CA PRO A 76 -13.94 -0.98 7.93
C PRO A 76 -13.18 -0.03 7.01
N GLY A 77 -12.24 0.73 7.54
CA GLY A 77 -11.35 1.52 6.69
C GLY A 77 -10.63 0.63 5.67
N PHE A 78 -10.61 1.06 4.41
CA PHE A 78 -9.95 0.33 3.33
C PHE A 78 -8.43 0.41 3.45
N ILE A 79 -7.76 -0.63 2.94
CA ILE A 79 -6.30 -0.76 2.91
C ILE A 79 -5.86 -0.86 1.46
N ASP A 80 -4.94 -0.01 1.03
CA ASP A 80 -4.35 -0.03 -0.31
C ASP A 80 -2.90 -0.53 -0.23
N MET A 81 -2.61 -1.67 -0.86
CA MET A 81 -1.30 -2.32 -0.75
C MET A 81 -0.28 -1.84 -1.77
N HIS A 82 -0.61 -0.84 -2.59
CA HIS A 82 0.36 -0.25 -3.52
C HIS A 82 0.06 1.22 -3.78
N VAL A 83 0.84 2.09 -3.17
CA VAL A 83 0.75 3.54 -3.33
C VAL A 83 2.16 4.14 -3.45
N HIS A 84 2.30 5.27 -4.09
CA HIS A 84 3.47 6.14 -4.12
C HIS A 84 3.10 7.54 -3.65
N ILE A 85 3.12 7.74 -2.34
CA ILE A 85 2.55 8.95 -1.70
C ILE A 85 3.35 10.23 -1.95
N GLU A 86 4.58 10.11 -2.43
CA GLU A 86 5.48 11.25 -2.68
C GLU A 86 5.32 11.86 -4.08
N THR A 87 4.60 11.21 -4.99
CA THR A 87 4.52 11.60 -6.39
C THR A 87 3.12 11.48 -6.97
N GLN A 88 2.92 12.14 -8.10
CA GLN A 88 1.74 12.01 -8.95
C GLN A 88 2.15 12.21 -10.40
N VAL A 89 1.88 11.23 -11.28
CA VAL A 89 2.11 11.39 -12.72
C VAL A 89 1.32 12.62 -13.23
N PRO A 90 1.93 13.50 -14.06
CA PRO A 90 3.09 13.28 -14.92
C PRO A 90 4.47 13.55 -14.31
N GLN A 91 4.60 13.87 -13.02
CA GLN A 91 5.93 14.07 -12.42
C GLN A 91 6.78 12.80 -12.57
N SER A 92 7.93 12.92 -13.18
CA SER A 92 8.86 11.80 -13.33
C SER A 92 9.69 11.56 -12.06
N ILE A 93 10.25 10.36 -11.90
CA ILE A 93 11.20 10.04 -10.82
C ILE A 93 12.39 10.99 -10.84
N ILE A 94 12.87 11.41 -12.02
CA ILE A 94 13.96 12.40 -12.16
C ILE A 94 13.54 13.75 -11.56
N GLN A 95 12.35 14.25 -11.92
CA GLN A 95 11.83 15.50 -11.35
C GLN A 95 11.68 15.40 -9.83
N LEU A 96 11.19 14.26 -9.33
CA LEU A 96 11.07 14.02 -7.89
C LEU A 96 12.44 14.07 -7.21
N SER A 97 13.46 13.41 -7.76
CA SER A 97 14.83 13.38 -7.20
C SER A 97 15.52 14.77 -7.19
N GLN A 98 15.08 15.68 -8.06
CA GLN A 98 15.58 17.06 -8.13
C GLN A 98 14.77 18.06 -7.29
N SER A 99 13.62 17.64 -6.75
CA SER A 99 12.78 18.47 -5.90
C SER A 99 13.40 18.65 -4.52
N LYS A 100 13.12 19.77 -3.88
CA LYS A 100 13.53 19.97 -2.48
C LYS A 100 12.73 19.03 -1.58
N THR A 101 13.38 18.41 -0.60
CA THR A 101 12.75 17.49 0.35
C THR A 101 11.52 18.10 1.04
N ALA A 102 11.56 19.40 1.36
CA ALA A 102 10.43 20.11 1.95
C ALA A 102 9.22 20.19 1.01
N ASP A 103 9.46 20.44 -0.29
CA ASP A 103 8.37 20.52 -1.28
C ASP A 103 7.69 19.14 -1.45
N ILE A 104 8.50 18.07 -1.46
CA ILE A 104 8.00 16.70 -1.48
C ILE A 104 7.14 16.42 -0.22
N ALA A 105 7.63 16.80 0.97
CA ALA A 105 6.92 16.56 2.22
C ALA A 105 5.55 17.26 2.27
N PHE A 106 5.48 18.54 1.86
CA PHE A 106 4.21 19.26 1.82
C PHE A 106 3.26 18.66 0.78
N THR A 107 3.76 18.32 -0.41
CA THR A 107 2.94 17.69 -1.45
C THR A 107 2.42 16.32 -1.01
N SER A 108 3.27 15.50 -0.39
CA SER A 108 2.91 14.18 0.13
C SER A 108 1.81 14.27 1.21
N SER A 109 1.83 15.30 2.05
CA SER A 109 0.78 15.52 3.05
C SER A 109 -0.59 15.79 2.42
N VAL A 110 -0.63 16.49 1.28
CA VAL A 110 -1.86 16.71 0.51
C VAL A 110 -2.38 15.40 -0.09
N TYR A 111 -1.49 14.57 -0.65
CA TYR A 111 -1.85 13.26 -1.19
C TYR A 111 -2.33 12.30 -0.11
N ALA A 112 -1.65 12.29 1.05
CA ALA A 112 -2.06 11.50 2.21
C ALA A 112 -3.50 11.84 2.64
N ARG A 113 -3.83 13.14 2.75
CA ARG A 113 -5.18 13.58 3.08
C ARG A 113 -6.19 13.16 2.01
N LYS A 114 -5.89 13.30 0.71
CA LYS A 114 -6.78 12.87 -0.37
C LYS A 114 -7.09 11.38 -0.29
N THR A 115 -6.08 10.55 -0.06
CA THR A 115 -6.20 9.11 0.08
C THR A 115 -7.05 8.72 1.29
N LEU A 116 -6.81 9.36 2.45
CA LEU A 116 -7.62 9.16 3.64
C LEU A 116 -9.09 9.51 3.41
N MET A 117 -9.36 10.68 2.79
CA MET A 117 -10.73 11.14 2.51
C MET A 117 -11.45 10.30 1.46
N ALA A 118 -10.73 9.51 0.66
CA ALA A 118 -11.30 8.50 -0.24
C ALA A 118 -11.68 7.19 0.50
N GLY A 119 -11.48 7.12 1.84
CA GLY A 119 -11.83 5.96 2.66
C GLY A 119 -10.68 4.97 2.89
N PHE A 120 -9.49 5.25 2.38
CA PHE A 120 -8.30 4.41 2.59
C PHE A 120 -7.55 4.87 3.84
N THR A 121 -7.82 4.19 4.95
CA THR A 121 -7.28 4.54 6.27
C THR A 121 -5.91 3.92 6.54
N THR A 122 -5.47 3.00 5.70
CA THR A 122 -4.14 2.37 5.74
C THR A 122 -3.63 2.20 4.31
N ILE A 123 -2.34 2.45 4.10
CA ILE A 123 -1.66 2.25 2.83
C ILE A 123 -0.33 1.54 3.01
N ARG A 124 0.09 0.79 1.98
CA ARG A 124 1.48 0.37 1.82
C ARG A 124 2.12 1.20 0.70
N ASP A 125 3.03 2.09 1.07
CA ASP A 125 3.82 2.88 0.13
C ASP A 125 5.04 2.08 -0.33
N LEU A 126 5.13 1.84 -1.63
CA LEU A 126 6.14 0.98 -2.22
C LEU A 126 7.27 1.74 -2.92
N GLY A 127 7.53 2.94 -2.47
CA GLY A 127 8.73 3.63 -2.86
C GLY A 127 8.59 5.12 -3.09
N GLY A 128 9.65 5.80 -2.71
CA GLY A 128 9.84 7.25 -2.83
C GLY A 128 11.30 7.60 -2.60
N VAL A 129 11.56 8.82 -2.19
CA VAL A 129 12.92 9.30 -1.87
C VAL A 129 13.22 9.29 -0.37
N GLY A 130 12.32 8.72 0.45
CA GLY A 130 12.46 8.57 1.91
C GLY A 130 11.65 9.58 2.73
N VAL A 131 10.94 10.51 2.10
CA VAL A 131 9.99 11.41 2.77
C VAL A 131 8.80 10.63 3.33
N ASN A 132 8.40 9.53 2.67
CA ASN A 132 7.34 8.62 3.10
C ASN A 132 7.55 8.07 4.52
N ILE A 133 8.78 7.83 4.95
CA ILE A 133 9.11 7.43 6.33
C ILE A 133 8.81 8.58 7.29
N SER A 134 9.30 9.78 6.99
CA SER A 134 9.05 10.98 7.82
C SER A 134 7.56 11.35 7.87
N LEU A 135 6.84 11.16 6.76
CA LEU A 135 5.40 11.39 6.69
C LEU A 135 4.64 10.40 7.58
N ARG A 136 4.99 9.10 7.51
CA ARG A 136 4.44 8.06 8.40
C ARG A 136 4.61 8.46 9.86
N ASP A 137 5.82 8.84 10.25
CA ASP A 137 6.14 9.18 11.63
C ASP A 137 5.37 10.44 12.07
N ALA A 138 5.28 11.46 11.22
CA ALA A 138 4.49 12.67 11.49
C ALA A 138 2.98 12.39 11.62
N ILE A 139 2.43 11.45 10.86
CA ILE A 139 1.03 11.01 10.99
C ILE A 139 0.84 10.24 12.31
N ASN A 140 1.75 9.32 12.64
CA ASN A 140 1.68 8.55 13.88
C ASN A 140 1.79 9.44 15.13
N GLU A 141 2.50 10.56 15.05
CA GLU A 141 2.62 11.57 16.10
C GLU A 141 1.45 12.60 16.10
N GLY A 142 0.49 12.47 15.18
CA GLY A 142 -0.65 13.39 15.07
C GLY A 142 -0.32 14.79 14.52
N LYS A 143 0.88 14.98 13.96
CA LYS A 143 1.32 16.26 13.36
C LYS A 143 0.71 16.52 11.99
N VAL A 144 0.41 15.46 11.26
CA VAL A 144 -0.16 15.48 9.90
C VAL A 144 -1.36 14.55 9.85
N ILE A 145 -2.41 14.97 9.15
CA ILE A 145 -3.61 14.15 8.91
C ILE A 145 -3.38 13.28 7.66
N GLY A 146 -3.43 11.97 7.84
CA GLY A 146 -3.26 11.00 6.75
C GLY A 146 -3.63 9.57 7.18
N PRO A 147 -3.55 8.59 6.27
CA PRO A 147 -3.74 7.19 6.57
C PRO A 147 -2.55 6.64 7.37
N ARG A 148 -2.72 5.51 8.04
CA ARG A 148 -1.58 4.71 8.53
C ARG A 148 -0.74 4.27 7.33
N ILE A 149 0.58 4.44 7.43
CA ILE A 149 1.51 4.13 6.34
C ILE A 149 2.43 2.99 6.76
N PHE A 150 2.53 1.96 5.92
CA PHE A 150 3.64 1.01 5.90
C PHE A 150 4.48 1.33 4.69
N THR A 151 5.77 1.54 4.85
CA THR A 151 6.60 2.01 3.73
C THR A 151 7.84 1.17 3.47
N ALA A 152 8.22 1.08 2.19
CA ALA A 152 9.49 0.50 1.77
C ALA A 152 10.64 1.53 1.75
N GLY A 153 10.37 2.81 1.97
CA GLY A 153 11.36 3.86 1.76
C GLY A 153 11.77 3.95 0.30
N ASN A 154 13.07 3.94 0.00
CA ASN A 154 13.55 3.93 -1.39
C ASN A 154 13.53 2.50 -1.98
N ILE A 155 13.23 2.41 -3.26
CA ILE A 155 13.21 1.17 -4.06
C ILE A 155 14.63 0.60 -4.21
N LEU A 156 14.75 -0.72 -4.37
CA LEU A 156 15.98 -1.38 -4.82
C LEU A 156 15.86 -1.76 -6.29
N SER A 157 16.89 -1.42 -7.07
CA SER A 157 17.00 -1.68 -8.51
C SER A 157 18.41 -2.05 -8.88
N SER A 158 18.60 -2.75 -9.98
CA SER A 158 19.92 -2.88 -10.60
C SER A 158 20.32 -1.58 -11.29
N THR A 159 21.62 -1.40 -11.58
CA THR A 159 22.09 -0.33 -12.48
C THR A 159 21.34 -0.39 -13.82
N GLY A 160 20.79 0.74 -14.26
CA GLY A 160 19.98 0.81 -15.47
C GLY A 160 18.61 0.13 -15.39
N GLY A 161 18.22 -0.39 -14.23
CA GLY A 161 16.91 -1.00 -13.99
C GLY A 161 15.78 0.02 -13.87
N HIS A 162 14.54 -0.48 -13.75
CA HIS A 162 13.33 0.36 -13.70
C HIS A 162 13.31 1.36 -12.54
N GLY A 163 13.88 1.00 -11.40
CA GLY A 163 13.98 1.87 -10.23
C GLY A 163 15.24 2.74 -10.19
N ASP A 164 16.12 2.66 -11.18
CA ASP A 164 17.28 3.55 -11.29
C ASP A 164 16.85 4.92 -11.83
N PHE A 165 16.68 5.87 -10.91
CA PHE A 165 16.22 7.22 -11.23
C PHE A 165 17.20 8.03 -12.10
N THR A 166 18.42 7.54 -12.31
CA THR A 166 19.43 8.22 -13.14
C THR A 166 19.39 7.82 -14.60
N ASN A 167 18.50 6.91 -14.99
CA ASN A 167 18.31 6.51 -16.38
C ASN A 167 18.08 7.73 -17.27
N GLY A 168 18.94 7.90 -18.31
CA GLY A 168 18.88 9.03 -19.24
C GLY A 168 19.39 10.36 -18.72
N THR A 169 19.96 10.41 -17.52
CA THR A 169 20.61 11.61 -17.00
C THR A 169 22.08 11.70 -17.41
N LYS A 170 22.67 12.88 -17.29
CA LYS A 170 24.10 13.05 -17.48
C LYS A 170 24.85 12.35 -16.35
N LYS A 171 25.89 11.58 -16.70
CA LYS A 171 26.70 10.80 -15.75
C LYS A 171 27.24 11.62 -14.58
N GLU A 172 27.60 12.88 -14.86
CA GLU A 172 28.22 13.79 -13.88
C GLU A 172 27.20 14.34 -12.86
N SER A 173 25.90 14.20 -13.12
CA SER A 173 24.86 14.80 -12.29
C SER A 173 24.69 14.12 -10.92
N TYR A 174 24.95 12.80 -10.85
CA TYR A 174 24.66 12.00 -9.64
C TYR A 174 25.85 11.20 -9.12
N GLY A 175 26.96 11.15 -9.86
CA GLY A 175 28.11 10.31 -9.52
C GLY A 175 27.82 8.82 -9.64
N ILE A 176 28.54 8.00 -8.85
CA ILE A 176 28.35 6.55 -8.81
C ILE A 176 27.34 6.24 -7.68
N LEU A 177 26.21 5.69 -8.06
CA LEU A 177 25.19 5.22 -7.11
C LEU A 177 25.55 3.84 -6.57
N GLY A 178 25.01 3.51 -5.41
CA GLY A 178 25.24 2.22 -4.75
C GLY A 178 24.11 1.81 -3.81
N PRO A 179 24.36 0.85 -2.90
CA PRO A 179 23.33 0.28 -2.03
C PRO A 179 22.56 1.31 -1.18
N LYS A 180 23.19 2.39 -0.73
CA LYS A 180 22.54 3.47 0.02
C LYS A 180 21.48 4.20 -0.84
N ASP A 181 21.73 4.32 -2.13
CA ASP A 181 20.87 5.00 -3.10
C ASP A 181 19.79 4.06 -3.68
N GLY A 182 19.92 2.75 -3.42
CA GLY A 182 19.02 1.71 -3.91
C GLY A 182 19.56 0.90 -5.08
N ILE A 183 20.80 1.14 -5.52
CA ILE A 183 21.40 0.40 -6.63
C ILE A 183 22.13 -0.84 -6.09
N VAL A 184 21.80 -1.99 -6.68
CA VAL A 184 22.20 -3.32 -6.24
C VAL A 184 22.60 -4.15 -7.46
N ASP A 185 23.88 -4.47 -7.57
CA ASP A 185 24.48 -5.22 -8.68
C ASP A 185 25.24 -6.47 -8.21
N SER A 186 25.08 -6.83 -6.93
CA SER A 186 25.70 -8.01 -6.35
C SER A 186 24.96 -8.47 -5.08
N PRO A 187 25.16 -9.72 -4.63
CA PRO A 187 24.65 -10.17 -3.34
C PRO A 187 25.14 -9.33 -2.15
N ASP A 188 26.36 -8.82 -2.19
CA ASP A 188 26.88 -7.96 -1.12
C ASP A 188 26.21 -6.60 -1.10
N ASP A 189 25.94 -6.01 -2.25
CA ASP A 189 25.14 -4.79 -2.36
C ASP A 189 23.71 -5.02 -1.88
N ALA A 190 23.09 -6.15 -2.26
CA ALA A 190 21.77 -6.55 -1.82
C ALA A 190 21.67 -6.55 -0.28
N ARG A 191 22.63 -7.18 0.38
CA ARG A 191 22.70 -7.24 1.85
C ARG A 191 22.87 -5.85 2.48
N LYS A 192 23.76 -5.03 1.92
CA LYS A 192 23.96 -3.65 2.39
C LYS A 192 22.71 -2.80 2.21
N ALA A 193 22.06 -2.89 1.04
CA ALA A 193 20.87 -2.11 0.71
C ALA A 193 19.69 -2.44 1.64
N VAL A 194 19.40 -3.72 1.89
CA VAL A 194 18.35 -4.14 2.83
C VAL A 194 18.61 -3.62 4.24
N ARG A 195 19.86 -3.77 4.74
CA ARG A 195 20.26 -3.25 6.05
C ARG A 195 20.12 -1.73 6.13
N GLN A 196 20.42 -1.02 5.04
CA GLN A 196 20.21 0.43 4.99
C GLN A 196 18.73 0.81 5.04
N ARG A 197 17.84 0.08 4.35
CA ARG A 197 16.38 0.28 4.43
C ARG A 197 15.87 0.04 5.85
N TYR A 198 16.28 -1.06 6.47
CA TYR A 198 15.96 -1.34 7.88
C TYR A 198 16.44 -0.21 8.81
N LYS A 199 17.69 0.21 8.67
CA LYS A 199 18.26 1.32 9.47
C LYS A 199 17.46 2.62 9.30
N ASN A 200 16.95 2.88 8.10
CA ASN A 200 16.17 4.08 7.79
C ASN A 200 14.73 3.99 8.32
N GLY A 201 14.29 2.80 8.80
CA GLY A 201 12.94 2.61 9.35
C GLY A 201 11.92 2.11 8.34
N ALA A 202 12.33 1.47 7.26
CA ALA A 202 11.39 0.83 6.32
C ALA A 202 10.67 -0.35 6.99
N ASP A 203 9.38 -0.53 6.65
CA ASP A 203 8.52 -1.63 7.10
C ASP A 203 8.54 -2.81 6.11
N TRP A 204 8.86 -2.54 4.86
CA TRP A 204 8.95 -3.48 3.74
C TRP A 204 10.19 -3.22 2.91
N ILE A 205 10.55 -4.17 2.04
CA ILE A 205 11.52 -3.97 0.97
C ILE A 205 10.78 -3.97 -0.37
N LYS A 206 11.07 -3.03 -1.26
CA LYS A 206 10.60 -3.00 -2.65
C LYS A 206 11.75 -3.20 -3.60
N ILE A 207 11.58 -4.13 -4.55
CA ILE A 207 12.50 -4.34 -5.66
C ILE A 207 11.80 -4.12 -7.00
N THR A 208 12.56 -3.84 -8.06
CA THR A 208 12.10 -3.86 -9.46
C THR A 208 12.66 -5.11 -10.13
N ALA A 209 11.89 -6.22 -10.12
CA ALA A 209 12.35 -7.51 -10.64
C ALA A 209 12.40 -7.55 -12.18
N THR A 210 11.68 -6.65 -12.85
CA THR A 210 11.71 -6.48 -14.31
C THR A 210 11.80 -5.01 -14.70
N GLY A 211 12.04 -4.73 -15.99
CA GLY A 211 11.74 -3.43 -16.56
C GLY A 211 10.29 -3.01 -16.35
N GLY A 212 10.00 -1.74 -16.56
CA GLY A 212 8.69 -1.14 -16.32
C GLY A 212 8.26 -0.17 -17.41
N VAL A 213 7.07 0.41 -17.23
CA VAL A 213 6.46 1.32 -18.22
C VAL A 213 7.01 2.75 -18.09
N LEU A 214 7.06 3.28 -16.88
CA LEU A 214 7.29 4.72 -16.63
C LEU A 214 8.77 5.09 -16.47
N ASP A 215 9.65 4.47 -17.23
CA ASP A 215 11.06 4.83 -17.38
C ASP A 215 11.46 4.86 -18.86
N ILE A 216 12.60 5.46 -19.16
CA ILE A 216 13.10 5.57 -20.54
C ILE A 216 14.00 4.40 -20.96
N SER A 217 14.09 3.33 -20.16
CA SER A 217 14.77 2.10 -20.58
C SER A 217 13.96 1.41 -21.68
N LYS A 218 14.64 0.63 -22.52
CA LYS A 218 13.99 -0.11 -23.62
C LYS A 218 13.23 -1.35 -23.14
N SER A 219 13.56 -1.87 -21.96
CA SER A 219 12.95 -3.09 -21.43
C SER A 219 11.70 -2.78 -20.61
N ASP A 220 10.61 -3.46 -20.90
CA ASP A 220 9.36 -3.43 -20.14
C ASP A 220 9.11 -4.73 -19.33
N ALA A 221 9.78 -5.83 -19.71
CA ALA A 221 9.44 -7.16 -19.19
C ALA A 221 10.64 -8.05 -18.84
N ASN A 222 11.86 -7.68 -19.26
CA ASN A 222 13.04 -8.50 -18.99
C ASN A 222 13.41 -8.47 -17.51
N PRO A 223 13.89 -9.61 -16.94
CA PRO A 223 14.35 -9.66 -15.56
C PRO A 223 15.56 -8.74 -15.36
N GLN A 224 15.61 -8.07 -14.20
CA GLN A 224 16.65 -7.10 -13.86
C GLN A 224 17.47 -7.52 -12.65
N PHE A 225 17.14 -8.65 -12.03
CA PHE A 225 17.92 -9.26 -10.95
C PHE A 225 18.22 -10.73 -11.26
N THR A 226 19.36 -11.19 -10.79
CA THR A 226 19.69 -12.61 -10.75
C THR A 226 18.96 -13.33 -9.62
N ASN A 227 18.90 -14.65 -9.66
CA ASN A 227 18.35 -15.45 -8.56
C ASN A 227 19.08 -15.22 -7.24
N GLU A 228 20.41 -15.10 -7.29
CA GLU A 228 21.26 -14.93 -6.12
C GLU A 228 21.04 -13.58 -5.42
N GLU A 229 20.89 -12.52 -6.19
CA GLU A 229 20.57 -11.18 -5.67
C GLU A 229 19.20 -11.16 -4.99
N ILE A 230 18.16 -11.69 -5.66
CA ILE A 230 16.80 -11.77 -5.07
C ILE A 230 16.82 -12.62 -3.80
N TYR A 231 17.47 -13.79 -3.83
CA TYR A 231 17.59 -14.64 -2.64
C TYR A 231 18.28 -13.89 -1.49
N THR A 232 19.37 -13.17 -1.76
CA THR A 232 20.07 -12.40 -0.75
C THR A 232 19.22 -11.26 -0.18
N ILE A 233 18.44 -10.56 -1.03
CA ILE A 233 17.48 -9.53 -0.59
C ILE A 233 16.45 -10.16 0.35
N THR A 234 15.76 -11.20 -0.09
CA THR A 234 14.65 -11.80 0.67
C THR A 234 15.12 -12.47 1.96
N LYS A 235 16.27 -13.16 1.92
CA LYS A 235 16.87 -13.77 3.10
C LYS A 235 17.29 -12.72 4.13
N THR A 236 17.95 -11.65 3.68
CA THR A 236 18.36 -10.56 4.59
C THR A 236 17.13 -9.83 5.14
N ALA A 237 16.12 -9.55 4.32
CA ALA A 237 14.87 -8.93 4.77
C ALA A 237 14.20 -9.79 5.85
N SER A 238 14.09 -11.10 5.64
CA SER A 238 13.52 -12.05 6.60
C SER A 238 14.25 -12.06 7.94
N ASP A 239 15.59 -11.94 7.93
CA ASP A 239 16.39 -11.87 9.17
C ASP A 239 16.08 -10.63 10.02
N TYR A 240 15.51 -9.59 9.41
CA TYR A 240 15.03 -8.36 10.07
C TYR A 240 13.49 -8.31 10.21
N GLY A 241 12.79 -9.40 9.92
CA GLY A 241 11.32 -9.46 9.99
C GLY A 241 10.59 -8.69 8.88
N LEU A 242 11.30 -8.30 7.81
CA LEU A 242 10.73 -7.55 6.69
C LEU A 242 10.26 -8.50 5.58
N LYS A 243 9.17 -8.12 4.91
CA LYS A 243 8.67 -8.78 3.70
C LYS A 243 9.15 -8.03 2.45
N VAL A 244 9.21 -8.73 1.31
CA VAL A 244 9.65 -8.15 0.04
C VAL A 244 8.51 -8.11 -0.96
N ALA A 245 8.32 -6.96 -1.61
CA ALA A 245 7.42 -6.70 -2.73
C ALA A 245 8.23 -6.50 -4.01
N ALA A 246 7.75 -7.02 -5.14
CA ALA A 246 8.44 -6.90 -6.42
C ALA A 246 7.54 -6.33 -7.52
N HIS A 247 7.93 -5.17 -8.08
CA HIS A 247 7.43 -4.75 -9.37
C HIS A 247 7.84 -5.78 -10.44
N ALA A 248 6.89 -6.28 -11.22
CA ALA A 248 7.20 -7.16 -12.34
C ALA A 248 6.08 -7.19 -13.39
N HIS A 249 6.46 -7.00 -14.66
CA HIS A 249 5.57 -7.21 -15.80
C HIS A 249 5.86 -8.55 -16.51
N GLY A 250 7.11 -8.94 -16.63
CA GLY A 250 7.51 -10.15 -17.36
C GLY A 250 7.55 -11.41 -16.50
N ASP A 251 7.11 -12.53 -17.06
CA ASP A 251 6.97 -13.81 -16.36
C ASP A 251 8.26 -14.34 -15.73
N GLU A 252 9.39 -14.22 -16.42
CA GLU A 252 10.68 -14.73 -15.91
C GLU A 252 11.14 -13.99 -14.65
N GLY A 253 10.98 -12.65 -14.60
CA GLY A 253 11.30 -11.88 -13.41
C GLY A 253 10.37 -12.20 -12.25
N MET A 254 9.06 -12.39 -12.51
CA MET A 254 8.10 -12.83 -11.51
C MET A 254 8.44 -14.22 -10.97
N TYR A 255 8.75 -15.17 -11.86
CA TYR A 255 9.12 -16.53 -11.47
C TYR A 255 10.34 -16.53 -10.54
N ARG A 256 11.42 -15.82 -10.91
CA ARG A 256 12.61 -15.65 -10.08
C ARG A 256 12.27 -15.03 -8.73
N ALA A 257 11.46 -13.97 -8.74
CA ALA A 257 11.05 -13.26 -7.53
C ALA A 257 10.34 -14.20 -6.55
N VAL A 258 9.32 -14.92 -7.01
CA VAL A 258 8.53 -15.84 -6.17
C VAL A 258 9.35 -17.06 -5.75
N ALA A 259 10.16 -17.63 -6.65
CA ALA A 259 11.04 -18.75 -6.33
C ALA A 259 12.00 -18.45 -5.18
N ASN A 260 12.47 -17.21 -5.11
CA ASN A 260 13.41 -16.73 -4.11
C ASN A 260 12.77 -16.02 -2.92
N GLY A 261 11.45 -16.14 -2.69
CA GLY A 261 10.79 -15.76 -1.44
C GLY A 261 10.14 -14.37 -1.41
N VAL A 262 10.00 -13.69 -2.55
CA VAL A 262 9.21 -12.46 -2.66
C VAL A 262 7.76 -12.75 -2.27
N LYS A 263 7.15 -11.86 -1.49
CA LYS A 263 5.83 -12.08 -0.90
C LYS A 263 4.69 -11.55 -1.75
N THR A 264 4.91 -10.43 -2.45
CA THR A 264 3.91 -9.86 -3.35
C THR A 264 4.52 -9.49 -4.69
N ILE A 265 3.78 -9.80 -5.76
CA ILE A 265 4.07 -9.38 -7.13
C ILE A 265 3.13 -8.24 -7.47
N GLU A 266 3.69 -7.12 -7.84
CA GLU A 266 2.96 -5.92 -8.22
C GLU A 266 2.77 -5.91 -9.73
N HIS A 267 1.57 -5.57 -10.21
CA HIS A 267 1.12 -5.56 -11.62
C HIS A 267 0.94 -6.95 -12.23
N GLY A 268 1.98 -7.77 -12.33
CA GLY A 268 1.93 -9.14 -12.80
C GLY A 268 1.50 -9.33 -14.27
N THR A 269 1.64 -8.32 -15.13
CA THR A 269 0.93 -8.17 -16.41
C THR A 269 1.06 -9.35 -17.36
N LEU A 270 2.23 -9.96 -17.51
CA LEU A 270 2.50 -11.04 -18.47
C LEU A 270 2.70 -12.40 -17.78
N ILE A 271 2.06 -12.59 -16.61
CA ILE A 271 2.18 -13.83 -15.84
C ILE A 271 1.69 -15.05 -16.60
N LYS A 272 2.45 -16.14 -16.54
CA LYS A 272 2.11 -17.45 -17.11
C LYS A 272 1.70 -18.45 -16.03
N GLU A 273 1.06 -19.54 -16.44
CA GLU A 273 0.56 -20.59 -15.55
C GLU A 273 1.63 -21.14 -14.62
N ARG A 274 2.85 -21.41 -15.10
CA ARG A 274 3.97 -21.88 -14.26
C ARG A 274 4.25 -20.95 -13.06
N THR A 275 4.11 -19.64 -13.26
CA THR A 275 4.33 -18.65 -12.20
C THR A 275 3.10 -18.54 -11.29
N MET A 276 1.89 -18.69 -11.84
CA MET A 276 0.65 -18.78 -11.06
C MET A 276 0.68 -20.00 -10.12
N ASP A 277 1.08 -21.18 -10.61
CA ASP A 277 1.26 -22.39 -9.79
C ASP A 277 2.25 -22.16 -8.66
N LEU A 278 3.38 -21.52 -8.98
CA LEU A 278 4.41 -21.21 -8.00
C LEU A 278 3.89 -20.21 -6.94
N MET A 279 3.14 -19.18 -7.33
CA MET A 279 2.54 -18.21 -6.41
C MET A 279 1.54 -18.89 -5.46
N ILE A 280 0.71 -19.79 -5.96
CA ILE A 280 -0.23 -20.57 -5.14
C ILE A 280 0.54 -21.43 -4.13
N SER A 281 1.53 -22.19 -4.60
CA SER A 281 2.33 -23.09 -3.75
C SER A 281 3.14 -22.38 -2.67
N LYS A 282 3.68 -21.19 -2.99
CA LYS A 282 4.47 -20.35 -2.08
C LYS A 282 3.63 -19.37 -1.26
N LYS A 283 2.30 -19.32 -1.49
CA LYS A 283 1.39 -18.32 -0.89
C LYS A 283 1.90 -16.90 -1.11
N ALA A 284 2.36 -16.62 -2.33
CA ALA A 284 2.67 -15.28 -2.80
C ALA A 284 1.42 -14.65 -3.41
N TYR A 285 1.28 -13.33 -3.28
CA TYR A 285 0.08 -12.60 -3.68
C TYR A 285 0.34 -11.77 -4.94
N LEU A 286 -0.70 -11.60 -5.75
CA LEU A 286 -0.74 -10.63 -6.84
C LEU A 286 -1.44 -9.36 -6.34
N VAL A 287 -0.84 -8.20 -6.58
CA VAL A 287 -1.42 -6.86 -6.40
C VAL A 287 -1.61 -6.27 -7.80
N PRO A 288 -2.82 -6.31 -8.38
CA PRO A 288 -3.00 -6.14 -9.81
C PRO A 288 -2.85 -4.70 -10.31
N THR A 289 -3.16 -3.69 -9.50
CA THR A 289 -3.03 -2.27 -9.85
C THR A 289 -3.67 -1.90 -11.20
N ILE A 290 -4.88 -2.36 -11.43
CA ILE A 290 -5.61 -2.17 -12.71
C ILE A 290 -5.79 -0.68 -13.01
N SER A 291 -6.00 0.12 -11.96
CA SER A 291 -6.14 1.58 -12.03
C SER A 291 -4.96 2.24 -12.73
N ALA A 292 -3.73 1.85 -12.37
CA ALA A 292 -2.52 2.38 -12.99
C ALA A 292 -2.43 1.97 -14.47
N GLY A 293 -2.70 0.69 -14.78
CA GLY A 293 -2.72 0.21 -16.15
C GLY A 293 -3.69 0.96 -17.06
N LYS A 294 -4.94 1.13 -16.59
CA LYS A 294 -5.96 1.91 -17.32
C LYS A 294 -5.56 3.39 -17.46
N PHE A 295 -4.97 3.97 -16.41
CA PHE A 295 -4.54 5.37 -16.46
C PHE A 295 -3.42 5.59 -17.48
N VAL A 296 -2.34 4.80 -17.45
CA VAL A 296 -1.23 4.98 -18.39
C VAL A 296 -1.66 4.70 -19.84
N ALA A 297 -2.52 3.69 -20.07
CA ALA A 297 -3.08 3.43 -21.40
C ALA A 297 -3.86 4.64 -21.94
N LYS A 298 -4.72 5.23 -21.10
CA LYS A 298 -5.50 6.44 -21.46
C LYS A 298 -4.60 7.64 -21.71
N MET A 299 -3.60 7.88 -20.87
CA MET A 299 -2.68 9.02 -21.03
C MET A 299 -1.78 8.88 -22.26
N ALA A 300 -1.45 7.65 -22.67
CA ALA A 300 -0.72 7.40 -23.91
C ALA A 300 -1.51 7.78 -25.19
N GLU A 301 -2.80 8.02 -25.09
CA GLU A 301 -3.62 8.57 -26.18
C GLU A 301 -3.53 10.10 -26.29
N THR A 302 -3.01 10.76 -25.23
CA THR A 302 -2.86 12.22 -25.19
C THR A 302 -1.52 12.62 -25.81
N PRO A 303 -1.49 13.41 -26.90
CA PRO A 303 -0.26 13.80 -27.55
C PRO A 303 0.74 14.47 -26.59
N ASN A 304 1.99 14.04 -26.62
CA ASN A 304 3.10 14.59 -25.81
C ASN A 304 2.91 14.50 -24.29
N PHE A 305 2.01 13.66 -23.80
CA PHE A 305 1.87 13.45 -22.36
C PHE A 305 3.05 12.65 -21.80
N PHE A 306 3.47 11.61 -22.51
CA PHE A 306 4.64 10.81 -22.17
C PHE A 306 5.78 10.97 -23.19
N HIS A 307 6.99 10.64 -22.74
CA HIS A 307 8.11 10.42 -23.66
C HIS A 307 7.79 9.28 -24.64
N PRO A 308 8.18 9.31 -25.92
CA PRO A 308 7.83 8.29 -26.93
C PRO A 308 8.07 6.84 -26.50
N LEU A 309 9.20 6.57 -25.81
CA LEU A 309 9.50 5.22 -25.28
C LEU A 309 8.52 4.77 -24.19
N ILE A 310 8.05 5.70 -23.35
CA ILE A 310 7.06 5.43 -22.30
C ILE A 310 5.69 5.22 -22.96
N GLU A 311 5.33 6.05 -23.93
CA GLU A 311 4.07 5.94 -24.66
C GLU A 311 3.92 4.57 -25.35
N GLU A 312 4.97 4.08 -26.03
CA GLU A 312 4.98 2.76 -26.66
C GLU A 312 4.73 1.65 -25.62
N LYS A 313 5.44 1.67 -24.49
CA LYS A 313 5.28 0.69 -23.41
C LYS A 313 3.89 0.78 -22.77
N ALA A 314 3.38 1.97 -22.53
CA ALA A 314 2.05 2.20 -21.95
C ALA A 314 0.92 1.64 -22.82
N ARG A 315 1.00 1.84 -24.15
CA ARG A 315 0.04 1.27 -25.11
C ARG A 315 0.09 -0.27 -25.15
N LYS A 316 1.26 -0.86 -24.94
CA LYS A 316 1.46 -2.31 -24.94
C LYS A 316 1.03 -2.97 -23.63
N ILE A 317 1.45 -2.44 -22.50
CA ILE A 317 1.31 -3.07 -21.17
C ILE A 317 -0.04 -2.72 -20.51
N GLY A 318 -0.41 -1.44 -20.54
CA GLY A 318 -1.58 -0.95 -19.82
C GLY A 318 -2.89 -1.71 -20.10
N PRO A 319 -3.26 -1.98 -21.36
CA PRO A 319 -4.51 -2.68 -21.68
C PRO A 319 -4.58 -4.14 -21.20
N GLN A 320 -3.42 -4.78 -20.93
CA GLN A 320 -3.36 -6.20 -20.59
C GLN A 320 -3.63 -6.47 -19.09
N ILE A 321 -3.39 -5.51 -18.22
CA ILE A 321 -3.41 -5.70 -16.75
C ILE A 321 -4.75 -6.26 -16.26
N GLN A 322 -5.87 -5.70 -16.71
CA GLN A 322 -7.20 -6.14 -16.27
C GLN A 322 -7.53 -7.57 -16.74
N ASN A 323 -7.15 -7.94 -17.97
CA ASN A 323 -7.34 -9.29 -18.48
C ASN A 323 -6.46 -10.30 -17.74
N THR A 324 -5.24 -9.91 -17.40
CA THR A 324 -4.33 -10.75 -16.62
C THR A 324 -4.87 -10.96 -15.21
N PHE A 325 -5.39 -9.92 -14.57
CA PHE A 325 -6.08 -10.07 -13.29
C PHE A 325 -7.23 -11.09 -13.36
N ASN A 326 -8.11 -10.98 -14.38
CA ASN A 326 -9.22 -11.94 -14.57
C ASN A 326 -8.70 -13.40 -14.67
N ARG A 327 -7.63 -13.64 -15.45
CA ARG A 327 -7.02 -14.98 -15.59
C ARG A 327 -6.44 -15.47 -14.27
N ALA A 328 -5.63 -14.66 -13.60
CA ALA A 328 -4.98 -15.01 -12.33
C ALA A 328 -6.01 -15.28 -11.24
N TYR A 329 -7.04 -14.45 -11.13
CA TYR A 329 -8.16 -14.64 -10.20
C TYR A 329 -8.89 -15.97 -10.44
N LYS A 330 -9.28 -16.25 -11.68
CA LYS A 330 -9.94 -17.53 -12.04
C LYS A 330 -9.05 -18.75 -11.85
N TYR A 331 -7.74 -18.59 -11.98
CA TYR A 331 -6.76 -19.65 -11.76
C TYR A 331 -6.55 -19.96 -10.27
N GLY A 332 -6.95 -19.04 -9.37
CA GLY A 332 -6.84 -19.21 -7.93
C GLY A 332 -5.58 -18.60 -7.32
N VAL A 333 -4.91 -17.69 -8.02
CA VAL A 333 -3.79 -16.93 -7.45
C VAL A 333 -4.29 -16.05 -6.30
N PRO A 334 -3.64 -16.07 -5.12
CA PRO A 334 -4.00 -15.16 -4.03
C PRO A 334 -3.88 -13.70 -4.45
N ILE A 335 -4.94 -12.91 -4.23
CA ILE A 335 -5.03 -11.50 -4.63
C ILE A 335 -5.01 -10.58 -3.40
N LEU A 336 -4.36 -9.42 -3.54
CA LEU A 336 -4.49 -8.28 -2.63
C LEU A 336 -5.03 -7.08 -3.41
N PHE A 337 -5.67 -6.15 -2.70
CA PHE A 337 -6.12 -4.88 -3.27
C PHE A 337 -4.99 -3.86 -3.23
N GLY A 338 -4.69 -3.24 -4.37
CA GLY A 338 -3.73 -2.15 -4.48
C GLY A 338 -3.86 -1.44 -5.83
N THR A 339 -3.63 -0.13 -5.86
CA THR A 339 -4.02 0.76 -6.97
C THR A 339 -2.85 1.34 -7.75
N ASP A 340 -1.67 1.41 -7.15
CA ASP A 340 -0.52 2.19 -7.63
C ASP A 340 -0.89 3.69 -7.78
N SER A 341 -1.65 4.22 -6.78
CA SER A 341 -1.88 5.66 -6.67
C SER A 341 -0.57 6.42 -6.53
N GLY A 342 -0.43 7.48 -7.32
CA GLY A 342 0.83 8.13 -7.66
C GLY A 342 1.10 7.96 -9.14
N VAL A 343 0.85 6.79 -9.71
CA VAL A 343 0.65 6.60 -11.16
C VAL A 343 -0.77 7.03 -11.52
N SER A 344 -1.79 6.38 -10.97
CA SER A 344 -3.17 6.90 -11.02
C SER A 344 -3.38 8.02 -9.98
N PRO A 345 -4.39 8.91 -10.15
CA PRO A 345 -4.60 10.03 -9.25
C PRO A 345 -4.91 9.63 -7.81
N HIS A 346 -4.24 10.27 -6.84
CA HIS A 346 -4.57 10.13 -5.42
C HIS A 346 -6.01 10.56 -5.14
N GLY A 347 -6.72 9.77 -4.34
CA GLY A 347 -8.14 9.97 -4.03
C GLY A 347 -9.09 9.23 -4.97
N GLU A 348 -8.58 8.63 -6.04
CA GLU A 348 -9.34 7.78 -6.98
C GLU A 348 -9.19 6.28 -6.72
N ASN A 349 -8.55 5.90 -5.63
CA ASN A 349 -8.23 4.51 -5.26
C ASN A 349 -9.45 3.57 -5.34
N ALA A 350 -10.65 4.05 -5.03
CA ALA A 350 -11.88 3.26 -5.10
C ALA A 350 -12.27 2.77 -6.51
N LYS A 351 -11.68 3.32 -7.58
CA LYS A 351 -11.87 2.84 -8.95
C LYS A 351 -11.39 1.40 -9.14
N GLU A 352 -10.41 0.97 -8.36
CA GLU A 352 -9.91 -0.40 -8.40
C GLU A 352 -11.00 -1.43 -8.11
N PHE A 353 -11.93 -1.15 -7.18
CA PHE A 353 -13.10 -2.00 -6.92
C PHE A 353 -13.95 -2.21 -8.17
N ILE A 354 -14.16 -1.13 -8.93
CA ILE A 354 -14.94 -1.17 -10.18
C ILE A 354 -14.23 -2.05 -11.20
N TYR A 355 -12.93 -1.85 -11.39
CA TYR A 355 -12.13 -2.58 -12.37
C TYR A 355 -11.96 -4.07 -12.02
N MET A 356 -11.80 -4.40 -10.74
CA MET A 356 -11.80 -5.80 -10.28
C MET A 356 -13.16 -6.45 -10.52
N ASN A 357 -14.27 -5.74 -10.27
CA ASN A 357 -15.62 -6.26 -10.52
C ASN A 357 -15.91 -6.43 -12.02
N GLU A 358 -15.57 -5.46 -12.86
CA GLU A 358 -15.63 -5.59 -14.32
C GLU A 358 -14.86 -6.80 -14.83
N ALA A 359 -13.75 -7.13 -14.18
CA ALA A 359 -12.93 -8.30 -14.49
C ALA A 359 -13.44 -9.61 -13.85
N GLY A 360 -14.63 -9.61 -13.24
CA GLY A 360 -15.33 -10.81 -12.78
C GLY A 360 -15.17 -11.17 -11.31
N MET A 361 -14.48 -10.36 -10.49
CA MET A 361 -14.45 -10.57 -9.05
C MET A 361 -15.71 -9.97 -8.41
N PRO A 362 -16.45 -10.73 -7.58
CA PRO A 362 -17.60 -10.19 -6.85
C PRO A 362 -17.20 -9.01 -5.96
N ILE A 363 -18.05 -7.98 -5.87
CA ILE A 363 -17.75 -6.78 -5.08
C ILE A 363 -17.50 -7.11 -3.59
N ASN A 364 -18.24 -8.06 -3.03
CA ASN A 364 -18.03 -8.46 -1.64
C ASN A 364 -16.64 -9.06 -1.39
N GLU A 365 -16.10 -9.76 -2.38
CA GLU A 365 -14.76 -10.34 -2.31
C GLU A 365 -13.69 -9.27 -2.42
N SER A 366 -13.82 -8.31 -3.33
CA SER A 366 -12.87 -7.19 -3.42
C SER A 366 -12.90 -6.30 -2.17
N LEU A 367 -14.07 -6.09 -1.55
CA LEU A 367 -14.19 -5.40 -0.26
C LEU A 367 -13.53 -6.19 0.88
N HIS A 368 -13.71 -7.53 0.93
CA HIS A 368 -13.02 -8.41 1.87
C HIS A 368 -11.51 -8.32 1.73
N ILE A 369 -11.01 -8.35 0.50
CA ILE A 369 -9.57 -8.26 0.20
C ILE A 369 -9.01 -6.89 0.62
N ALA A 370 -9.69 -5.79 0.26
CA ALA A 370 -9.26 -4.43 0.60
C ALA A 370 -9.36 -4.09 2.10
N THR A 371 -9.86 -5.00 2.91
CA THR A 371 -9.99 -4.84 4.35
C THR A 371 -9.26 -5.98 5.08
N PHE A 372 -9.86 -7.16 5.21
CA PHE A 372 -9.37 -8.23 6.06
C PHE A 372 -8.10 -8.91 5.51
N GLU A 373 -8.05 -9.30 4.22
CA GLU A 373 -6.86 -9.97 3.67
C GLU A 373 -5.66 -9.01 3.59
N ASN A 374 -5.88 -7.73 3.24
CA ASN A 374 -4.83 -6.74 3.27
C ASN A 374 -4.31 -6.48 4.70
N ALA A 375 -5.18 -6.49 5.73
CA ALA A 375 -4.74 -6.40 7.12
C ALA A 375 -3.89 -7.62 7.54
N LYS A 376 -4.28 -8.81 7.10
CA LYS A 376 -3.58 -10.06 7.42
C LYS A 376 -2.16 -10.11 6.85
N ILE A 377 -1.93 -9.66 5.61
CA ILE A 377 -0.58 -9.61 5.05
C ILE A 377 0.31 -8.56 5.74
N LEU A 378 -0.30 -7.56 6.37
CA LEU A 378 0.38 -6.57 7.22
C LEU A 378 0.58 -7.06 8.65
N ASP A 379 0.15 -8.28 9.02
CA ASP A 379 0.13 -8.84 10.38
C ASP A 379 -0.72 -7.99 11.36
N MET A 380 -1.78 -7.37 10.85
CA MET A 380 -2.63 -6.42 11.57
C MET A 380 -4.12 -6.85 11.66
N GLU A 381 -4.47 -8.07 11.29
CA GLU A 381 -5.86 -8.55 11.21
C GLU A 381 -6.61 -8.54 12.55
N ASN A 382 -5.88 -8.46 13.67
CA ASN A 382 -6.47 -8.37 15.01
C ASN A 382 -6.81 -6.93 15.42
N SER A 383 -6.38 -5.94 14.65
CA SER A 383 -6.55 -4.51 14.96
C SER A 383 -7.06 -3.66 13.80
N LEU A 384 -6.98 -4.17 12.58
CA LEU A 384 -7.41 -3.47 11.37
C LEU A 384 -8.27 -4.38 10.47
N GLY A 385 -8.98 -3.75 9.53
CA GLY A 385 -9.68 -4.45 8.45
C GLY A 385 -10.97 -5.14 8.86
N GLN A 386 -11.47 -4.93 10.07
CA GLN A 386 -12.74 -5.50 10.55
C GLN A 386 -13.46 -4.56 11.53
N ILE A 387 -14.76 -4.73 11.65
CA ILE A 387 -15.64 -4.08 12.63
C ILE A 387 -16.24 -5.17 13.52
#